data_533b9517035948fdd37ab6ecfcaab768
#
_entry.id   533b9517035948fdd37ab6ecfcaab768
#
_cell.length_a   1.000
_cell.length_b   1.000
_cell.length_c   1.000
_cell.angle_alpha   90.00
_cell.angle_beta   90.00
_cell.angle_gamma   90.00
#
_symmetry.space_group_name_H-M   'P 1'
#
loop_
_entity.id
_entity.type
_entity.pdbx_description
1 polymer ?
#
loop_
_entity_poly.entity_id
_entity_poly.type
_entity_poly.pdbx_seq_one_letter_code
_entity_poly.pdbx_strand_id
1 'polypeptide(L)'
;GPYYDEWSDKTDEELFEEALKEDTTINVYATSSKMMKVEESFEETYPGLDLVVFDLDNDEVLSKAKIEHDTGNITADVLQTKDVNGNVFHEWYNQDILEPYYPKDICSHIDEENLKYGYPLYASQSMWFYNTAAFPDGQPIHSWWEIIEKKDDGTQKYHLFTKEIGQESAYLSLFASFINNADEMAQSYKDTYGKDLEYTYDASDFNFEVPEKNAGVEYLWR
;
A
#
# COMPACT_ATOMS: atom_id res chain seq x y z
N GLY A 1 18.84 9.55 2.54
CA GLY A 1 18.30 10.38 1.46
C GLY A 1 18.49 9.73 0.11
N PRO A 2 17.93 10.30 -0.99
CA PRO A 2 18.07 9.74 -2.32
C PRO A 2 19.54 9.71 -2.73
N TYR A 3 19.97 8.61 -3.34
CA TYR A 3 21.29 8.51 -3.93
C TYR A 3 21.18 8.97 -5.39
N TYR A 4 21.91 10.04 -5.74
CA TYR A 4 22.02 10.53 -7.10
C TYR A 4 23.31 10.03 -7.73
N ASP A 5 23.18 9.40 -8.89
CA ASP A 5 24.27 8.89 -9.72
C ASP A 5 24.37 9.67 -11.05
N GLU A 6 25.17 9.17 -11.99
CA GLU A 6 25.34 9.79 -13.30
C GLU A 6 24.06 9.79 -14.16
N TRP A 7 23.10 8.88 -13.89
CA TRP A 7 21.84 8.78 -14.59
C TRP A 7 20.80 9.79 -14.07
N SER A 8 20.91 10.15 -12.80
CA SER A 8 19.97 11.06 -12.12
C SER A 8 19.95 12.49 -12.67
N ASP A 9 21.05 12.93 -13.30
CA ASP A 9 21.22 14.26 -13.89
C ASP A 9 20.98 14.30 -15.41
N LYS A 10 20.73 13.13 -16.05
CA LYS A 10 20.47 13.08 -17.49
C LYS A 10 19.11 13.64 -17.84
N THR A 11 19.03 14.29 -19.00
CA THR A 11 17.75 14.72 -19.59
C THR A 11 16.99 13.55 -20.20
N ASP A 12 15.69 13.72 -20.43
CA ASP A 12 14.86 12.72 -21.09
C ASP A 12 15.40 12.34 -22.48
N GLU A 13 15.94 13.32 -23.23
CA GLU A 13 16.55 13.10 -24.54
C GLU A 13 17.80 12.25 -24.44
N GLU A 14 18.68 12.51 -23.45
CA GLU A 14 19.90 11.74 -23.23
C GLU A 14 19.58 10.31 -22.82
N LEU A 15 18.57 10.11 -21.93
CA LEU A 15 18.11 8.78 -21.53
C LEU A 15 17.49 8.03 -22.71
N PHE A 16 16.69 8.70 -23.54
CA PHE A 16 16.10 8.12 -24.74
C PHE A 16 17.18 7.65 -25.74
N GLU A 17 18.22 8.47 -25.98
CA GLU A 17 19.33 8.11 -26.86
C GLU A 17 20.11 6.89 -26.36
N GLU A 18 20.26 6.72 -25.04
CA GLU A 18 20.91 5.56 -24.46
C GLU A 18 20.00 4.32 -24.55
N ALA A 19 18.70 4.46 -24.23
CA ALA A 19 17.74 3.35 -24.30
C ALA A 19 17.64 2.73 -25.71
N LEU A 20 17.75 3.54 -26.78
CA LEU A 20 17.76 3.03 -28.15
C LEU A 20 18.99 2.16 -28.50
N LYS A 21 20.02 2.13 -27.65
CA LYS A 21 21.23 1.29 -27.85
C LYS A 21 21.14 -0.06 -27.14
N GLU A 22 20.14 -0.22 -26.27
CA GLU A 22 19.89 -1.41 -25.50
C GLU A 22 18.71 -2.23 -26.04
N ASP A 23 18.11 -3.10 -25.21
CA ASP A 23 16.83 -3.71 -25.53
C ASP A 23 15.73 -2.63 -25.48
N THR A 24 15.03 -2.44 -26.59
CA THR A 24 14.03 -1.38 -26.74
C THR A 24 12.69 -1.71 -26.13
N THR A 25 12.51 -2.91 -25.58
CA THR A 25 11.28 -3.32 -24.86
C THR A 25 11.44 -3.07 -23.37
N ILE A 26 10.56 -2.27 -22.79
CA ILE A 26 10.55 -1.94 -21.36
C ILE A 26 9.34 -2.62 -20.71
N ASN A 27 9.57 -3.56 -19.81
CA ASN A 27 8.53 -4.30 -19.11
C ASN A 27 8.25 -3.69 -17.74
N VAL A 28 7.01 -3.27 -17.53
CA VAL A 28 6.55 -2.64 -16.28
C VAL A 28 5.55 -3.54 -15.57
N TYR A 29 5.84 -3.96 -14.35
CA TYR A 29 4.85 -4.59 -13.48
C TYR A 29 4.17 -3.52 -12.65
N ALA A 30 2.87 -3.37 -12.81
CA ALA A 30 2.11 -2.28 -12.21
C ALA A 30 0.85 -2.76 -11.49
N THR A 31 0.50 -2.07 -10.40
CA THR A 31 -0.71 -2.34 -9.62
C THR A 31 -1.91 -1.49 -10.05
N SER A 32 -1.86 -0.94 -11.25
CA SER A 32 -2.92 -0.08 -11.76
C SER A 32 -3.09 -0.23 -13.27
N SER A 33 -4.28 -0.67 -13.69
CA SER A 33 -4.67 -0.71 -15.11
C SER A 33 -4.58 0.63 -15.83
N LYS A 34 -4.48 1.73 -15.08
CA LYS A 34 -4.26 3.06 -15.67
C LYS A 34 -2.87 3.19 -16.30
N MET A 35 -1.90 2.42 -15.83
CA MET A 35 -0.55 2.40 -16.40
C MET A 35 -0.54 1.88 -17.84
N MET A 36 -1.44 0.97 -18.22
CA MET A 36 -1.59 0.50 -19.59
C MET A 36 -1.95 1.64 -20.57
N LYS A 37 -2.58 2.72 -20.09
CA LYS A 37 -2.89 3.89 -20.93
C LYS A 37 -1.66 4.77 -21.21
N VAL A 38 -0.57 4.52 -20.50
CA VAL A 38 0.69 5.25 -20.71
C VAL A 38 1.45 4.68 -21.90
N GLU A 39 1.25 3.40 -22.26
CA GLU A 39 1.94 2.70 -23.35
C GLU A 39 1.90 3.54 -24.65
N GLU A 40 0.70 3.83 -25.16
CA GLU A 40 0.51 4.56 -26.41
C GLU A 40 1.18 5.95 -26.36
N SER A 41 1.00 6.72 -25.30
CA SER A 41 1.57 8.07 -25.18
C SER A 41 3.10 8.04 -24.99
N PHE A 42 3.63 7.00 -24.37
CA PHE A 42 5.07 6.80 -24.20
C PHE A 42 5.73 6.50 -25.56
N GLU A 43 5.18 5.55 -26.31
CA GLU A 43 5.68 5.17 -27.62
C GLU A 43 5.56 6.28 -28.66
N GLU A 44 4.50 7.12 -28.58
CA GLU A 44 4.38 8.32 -29.38
C GLU A 44 5.47 9.36 -29.05
N THR A 45 5.84 9.47 -27.78
CA THR A 45 6.86 10.41 -27.30
C THR A 45 8.28 9.92 -27.58
N TYR A 46 8.51 8.61 -27.46
CA TYR A 46 9.81 7.96 -27.60
C TYR A 46 9.77 6.88 -28.70
N PRO A 47 9.66 7.25 -29.97
CA PRO A 47 9.48 6.32 -31.07
C PRO A 47 10.68 5.39 -31.23
N GLY A 48 10.39 4.09 -31.22
CA GLY A 48 11.39 3.02 -31.28
C GLY A 48 11.61 2.30 -29.94
N LEU A 49 11.03 2.82 -28.84
CA LEU A 49 10.87 2.07 -27.61
C LEU A 49 9.46 1.46 -27.56
N ASP A 50 9.35 0.27 -26.97
CA ASP A 50 8.10 -0.49 -26.78
C ASP A 50 7.85 -0.65 -25.27
N LEU A 51 6.76 -0.09 -24.76
CA LEU A 51 6.40 -0.15 -23.35
C LEU A 51 5.33 -1.21 -23.13
N VAL A 52 5.64 -2.23 -22.37
CA VAL A 52 4.73 -3.34 -22.05
C VAL A 52 4.36 -3.29 -20.58
N VAL A 53 3.11 -2.99 -20.26
CA VAL A 53 2.61 -2.90 -18.89
C VAL A 53 1.81 -4.15 -18.53
N PHE A 54 2.20 -4.82 -17.45
CA PHE A 54 1.48 -5.95 -16.86
C PHE A 54 0.67 -5.44 -15.66
N ASP A 55 -0.66 -5.48 -15.76
CA ASP A 55 -1.58 -5.14 -14.67
C ASP A 55 -1.71 -6.33 -13.72
N LEU A 56 -1.11 -6.22 -12.54
CA LEU A 56 -1.00 -7.29 -11.56
C LEU A 56 -1.48 -6.79 -10.18
N ASP A 57 -1.92 -7.71 -9.32
CA ASP A 57 -2.14 -7.37 -7.92
C ASP A 57 -0.82 -7.09 -7.19
N ASN A 58 -0.87 -6.31 -6.10
CA ASN A 58 0.35 -5.90 -5.39
C ASN A 58 1.22 -7.08 -4.93
N ASP A 59 0.60 -8.11 -4.40
CA ASP A 59 1.31 -9.30 -3.92
C ASP A 59 1.86 -10.13 -5.09
N GLU A 60 1.23 -10.08 -6.27
CA GLU A 60 1.73 -10.68 -7.50
C GLU A 60 2.96 -9.95 -8.04
N VAL A 61 2.96 -8.61 -8.07
CA VAL A 61 4.13 -7.82 -8.46
C VAL A 61 5.34 -8.21 -7.61
N LEU A 62 5.16 -8.19 -6.29
CA LEU A 62 6.24 -8.49 -5.34
C LEU A 62 6.73 -9.94 -5.46
N SER A 63 5.82 -10.90 -5.46
CA SER A 63 6.19 -12.33 -5.52
C SER A 63 6.84 -12.69 -6.86
N LYS A 64 6.33 -12.15 -7.97
CA LYS A 64 6.87 -12.40 -9.31
C LYS A 64 8.28 -11.83 -9.44
N ALA A 65 8.48 -10.57 -9.06
CA ALA A 65 9.81 -9.94 -9.12
C ALA A 65 10.82 -10.68 -8.23
N LYS A 66 10.43 -11.14 -7.05
CA LYS A 66 11.30 -11.92 -6.16
C LYS A 66 11.69 -13.27 -6.79
N ILE A 67 10.74 -13.99 -7.39
CA ILE A 67 11.00 -15.26 -8.07
C ILE A 67 11.93 -15.06 -9.26
N GLU A 68 11.72 -14.03 -10.06
CA GLU A 68 12.57 -13.69 -11.21
C GLU A 68 14.01 -13.41 -10.77
N HIS A 69 14.19 -12.62 -9.72
CA HIS A 69 15.51 -12.37 -9.14
C HIS A 69 16.18 -13.67 -8.65
N ASP A 70 15.47 -14.47 -7.83
CA ASP A 70 16.02 -15.69 -7.24
C ASP A 70 16.40 -16.76 -8.29
N THR A 71 15.72 -16.76 -9.44
CA THR A 71 15.99 -17.68 -10.54
C THR A 71 16.95 -17.11 -11.58
N GLY A 72 17.29 -15.83 -11.50
CA GLY A 72 18.13 -15.13 -12.48
C GLY A 72 17.44 -14.91 -13.84
N ASN A 73 16.11 -15.03 -13.92
CA ASN A 73 15.31 -14.82 -15.12
C ASN A 73 14.48 -13.53 -14.99
N ILE A 74 15.16 -12.40 -14.92
CA ILE A 74 14.53 -11.09 -14.73
C ILE A 74 13.84 -10.68 -16.03
N THR A 75 12.56 -10.37 -15.95
CA THR A 75 11.74 -9.87 -17.06
C THR A 75 11.34 -8.42 -16.83
N ALA A 76 11.05 -8.05 -15.58
CA ALA A 76 10.60 -6.68 -15.26
C ALA A 76 11.79 -5.72 -15.21
N ASP A 77 11.68 -4.62 -15.92
CA ASP A 77 12.62 -3.49 -15.86
C ASP A 77 12.17 -2.48 -14.81
N VAL A 78 10.86 -2.30 -14.62
CA VAL A 78 10.29 -1.34 -13.68
C VAL A 78 9.18 -1.98 -12.85
N LEU A 79 9.18 -1.71 -11.55
CA LEU A 79 8.11 -2.11 -10.64
C LEU A 79 7.36 -0.86 -10.14
N GLN A 80 6.06 -0.80 -10.39
CA GLN A 80 5.14 0.16 -9.77
C GLN A 80 4.29 -0.59 -8.76
N THR A 81 4.59 -0.44 -7.49
CA THR A 81 3.99 -1.24 -6.41
C THR A 81 3.79 -0.43 -5.14
N LYS A 82 3.12 -1.01 -4.18
CA LYS A 82 2.98 -0.49 -2.81
C LYS A 82 3.75 -1.40 -1.87
N ASP A 83 4.64 -0.84 -1.08
CA ASP A 83 5.39 -1.62 -0.07
C ASP A 83 4.61 -1.71 1.26
N VAL A 84 3.40 -2.26 1.20
CA VAL A 84 2.44 -2.30 2.33
C VAL A 84 3.01 -3.01 3.55
N ASN A 85 3.80 -4.06 3.33
CA ASN A 85 4.39 -4.88 4.39
C ASN A 85 5.85 -4.53 4.68
N GLY A 86 6.42 -3.55 3.99
CA GLY A 86 7.81 -3.15 4.14
C GLY A 86 8.83 -4.13 3.57
N ASN A 87 8.43 -5.04 2.68
CA ASN A 87 9.33 -6.05 2.09
C ASN A 87 10.44 -5.41 1.27
N VAL A 88 10.10 -4.42 0.45
CA VAL A 88 11.08 -3.69 -0.36
C VAL A 88 12.09 -2.99 0.55
N PHE A 89 11.59 -2.31 1.59
CA PHE A 89 12.43 -1.57 2.52
C PHE A 89 13.29 -2.47 3.41
N HIS A 90 12.71 -3.52 3.98
CA HIS A 90 13.40 -4.35 4.98
C HIS A 90 14.27 -5.45 4.37
N GLU A 91 13.89 -5.97 3.21
CA GLU A 91 14.53 -7.14 2.62
C GLU A 91 15.27 -6.78 1.32
N TRP A 92 14.58 -6.20 0.34
CA TRP A 92 15.09 -6.08 -1.02
C TRP A 92 16.17 -5.02 -1.19
N TYR A 93 16.06 -3.91 -0.45
CA TYR A 93 17.05 -2.84 -0.50
C TYR A 93 18.46 -3.29 -0.09
N ASN A 94 18.53 -4.33 0.76
CA ASN A 94 19.80 -4.90 1.23
C ASN A 94 20.25 -6.15 0.44
N GLN A 95 19.49 -6.58 -0.56
CA GLN A 95 19.74 -7.81 -1.33
C GLN A 95 20.02 -7.55 -2.82
N ASP A 96 20.22 -6.31 -3.21
CA ASP A 96 20.46 -5.90 -4.61
C ASP A 96 19.37 -6.39 -5.59
N ILE A 97 18.11 -6.52 -5.11
CA ILE A 97 16.98 -6.94 -5.95
C ILE A 97 16.48 -5.77 -6.80
N LEU A 98 16.57 -4.56 -6.27
CA LEU A 98 16.17 -3.33 -6.95
C LEU A 98 17.35 -2.36 -6.99
N GLU A 99 17.55 -1.76 -8.14
CA GLU A 99 18.45 -0.64 -8.30
C GLU A 99 17.66 0.68 -8.13
N PRO A 100 18.05 1.56 -7.20
CA PRO A 100 17.33 2.81 -6.99
C PRO A 100 17.66 3.80 -8.11
N TYR A 101 16.60 4.40 -8.70
CA TYR A 101 16.75 5.51 -9.64
C TYR A 101 15.96 6.72 -9.15
N TYR A 102 16.61 7.88 -9.10
CA TYR A 102 16.03 9.14 -8.66
C TYR A 102 16.27 10.24 -9.70
N PRO A 103 15.30 10.55 -10.59
CA PRO A 103 15.41 11.67 -11.52
C PRO A 103 15.49 12.97 -10.74
N LYS A 104 16.61 13.67 -10.80
CA LYS A 104 16.95 14.76 -9.89
C LYS A 104 16.06 15.99 -10.07
N ASP A 105 15.67 16.30 -11.28
CA ASP A 105 14.77 17.40 -11.58
C ASP A 105 13.41 17.23 -10.90
N ILE A 106 12.82 16.02 -10.95
CA ILE A 106 11.55 15.70 -10.31
C ILE A 106 11.73 15.53 -8.79
N CYS A 107 12.73 14.76 -8.38
CA CYS A 107 12.96 14.47 -6.95
C CYS A 107 13.33 15.71 -6.13
N SER A 108 13.89 16.76 -6.77
CA SER A 108 14.16 18.04 -6.12
C SER A 108 12.90 18.77 -5.62
N HIS A 109 11.73 18.38 -6.10
CA HIS A 109 10.42 18.94 -5.70
C HIS A 109 9.68 18.06 -4.69
N ILE A 110 10.28 16.95 -4.26
CA ILE A 110 9.69 16.00 -3.31
C ILE A 110 10.47 16.08 -2.00
N ASP A 111 9.76 16.10 -0.87
CA ASP A 111 10.39 16.09 0.44
C ASP A 111 11.28 14.85 0.59
N GLU A 112 12.50 15.03 1.07
CA GLU A 112 13.51 13.96 1.20
C GLU A 112 13.01 12.75 2.02
N GLU A 113 12.14 12.98 3.00
CA GLU A 113 11.52 11.92 3.79
C GLU A 113 10.68 10.97 2.92
N ASN A 114 10.01 11.49 1.91
CA ASN A 114 9.18 10.71 0.98
C ASN A 114 10.01 9.94 -0.06
N LEU A 115 11.28 10.33 -0.27
CA LEU A 115 12.21 9.65 -1.17
C LEU A 115 13.00 8.51 -0.50
N LYS A 116 12.80 8.31 0.80
CA LYS A 116 13.59 7.36 1.59
C LYS A 116 13.45 5.90 1.13
N TYR A 117 12.33 5.55 0.53
CA TYR A 117 11.95 4.17 0.20
C TYR A 117 11.75 3.94 -1.31
N GLY A 118 12.30 4.77 -2.13
CA GLY A 118 12.16 4.73 -3.57
C GLY A 118 11.50 5.98 -4.13
N TYR A 119 11.35 6.04 -5.44
CA TYR A 119 10.72 7.16 -6.13
C TYR A 119 9.19 7.04 -6.05
N PRO A 120 8.49 7.99 -5.38
CA PRO A 120 7.05 7.92 -5.22
C PRO A 120 6.35 8.46 -6.47
N LEU A 121 5.56 7.61 -7.14
CA LEU A 121 4.75 8.04 -8.28
C LEU A 121 3.53 8.85 -7.82
N TYR A 122 2.86 8.42 -6.76
CA TYR A 122 1.73 9.12 -6.13
C TYR A 122 1.49 8.62 -4.70
N ALA A 123 0.77 9.42 -3.92
CA ALA A 123 0.23 9.00 -2.64
C ALA A 123 -1.28 8.85 -2.72
N SER A 124 -1.82 7.83 -2.05
CA SER A 124 -3.25 7.62 -1.90
C SER A 124 -3.63 7.36 -0.46
N GLN A 125 -4.84 7.75 -0.09
CA GLN A 125 -5.40 7.49 1.22
C GLN A 125 -6.64 6.62 1.08
N SER A 126 -6.78 5.62 1.95
CA SER A 126 -8.03 4.88 2.10
C SER A 126 -8.97 5.68 3.00
N MET A 127 -10.18 5.93 2.52
CA MET A 127 -11.19 6.70 3.25
C MET A 127 -12.52 5.97 3.22
N TRP A 128 -13.31 6.21 4.25
CA TRP A 128 -14.70 5.79 4.29
C TRP A 128 -15.58 6.78 3.53
N PHE A 129 -16.46 6.26 2.70
CA PHE A 129 -17.48 7.04 1.99
C PHE A 129 -18.86 6.65 2.49
N TYR A 130 -19.75 7.61 2.58
CA TYR A 130 -21.14 7.37 2.92
C TYR A 130 -22.07 8.00 1.88
N ASN A 131 -23.28 7.42 1.75
CA ASN A 131 -24.30 7.94 0.85
C ASN A 131 -25.03 9.12 1.52
N THR A 132 -24.82 10.33 1.03
CA THR A 132 -25.43 11.55 1.57
C THR A 132 -26.96 11.60 1.43
N ALA A 133 -27.53 10.83 0.49
CA ALA A 133 -28.99 10.71 0.39
C ALA A 133 -29.58 9.81 1.48
N ALA A 134 -28.81 8.83 1.98
CA ALA A 134 -29.20 7.98 3.09
C ALA A 134 -28.89 8.62 4.45
N PHE A 135 -27.89 9.48 4.50
CA PHE A 135 -27.45 10.17 5.72
C PHE A 135 -27.35 11.68 5.47
N PRO A 136 -28.50 12.38 5.36
CA PRO A 136 -28.54 13.81 5.02
C PRO A 136 -27.99 14.71 6.14
N ASP A 137 -27.97 14.23 7.36
CA ASP A 137 -27.51 14.98 8.54
C ASP A 137 -25.99 14.91 8.76
N GLY A 138 -25.26 14.18 7.89
CA GLY A 138 -23.80 14.04 7.95
C GLY A 138 -23.32 12.59 8.05
N GLN A 139 -22.03 12.43 8.31
CA GLN A 139 -21.42 11.08 8.40
C GLN A 139 -22.04 10.28 9.56
N PRO A 140 -22.42 9.01 9.32
CA PRO A 140 -23.09 8.19 10.32
C PRO A 140 -22.12 7.49 11.30
N ILE A 141 -20.82 7.49 11.01
CA ILE A 141 -19.78 6.76 11.75
C ILE A 141 -18.64 7.73 12.05
N HIS A 142 -18.25 7.87 13.31
CA HIS A 142 -17.19 8.77 13.79
C HIS A 142 -16.01 8.01 14.41
N SER A 143 -16.16 6.71 14.67
CA SER A 143 -15.17 5.89 15.34
C SER A 143 -15.18 4.47 14.76
N TRP A 144 -14.02 3.79 14.80
CA TRP A 144 -13.93 2.39 14.43
C TRP A 144 -14.90 1.52 15.24
N TRP A 145 -15.13 1.84 16.52
CA TRP A 145 -16.02 1.09 17.40
C TRP A 145 -17.47 1.09 16.94
N GLU A 146 -17.94 2.17 16.31
CA GLU A 146 -19.31 2.25 15.77
C GLU A 146 -19.50 1.33 14.57
N ILE A 147 -18.41 1.00 13.85
CA ILE A 147 -18.46 0.10 12.69
C ILE A 147 -18.94 -1.30 13.08
N ILE A 148 -18.49 -1.79 14.24
CA ILE A 148 -18.79 -3.14 14.74
C ILE A 148 -20.04 -3.19 15.63
N GLU A 149 -20.78 -2.07 15.78
CA GLU A 149 -22.02 -2.05 16.56
C GLU A 149 -23.07 -3.01 15.98
N LYS A 150 -23.72 -3.67 16.89
CA LYS A 150 -24.87 -4.55 16.59
C LYS A 150 -26.17 -3.92 17.06
N LYS A 151 -27.25 -4.24 16.37
CA LYS A 151 -28.61 -3.93 16.80
C LYS A 151 -29.05 -4.85 17.96
N ASP A 152 -30.17 -4.54 18.58
CA ASP A 152 -30.72 -5.34 19.71
C ASP A 152 -30.99 -6.80 19.31
N ASP A 153 -31.24 -7.08 18.02
CA ASP A 153 -31.43 -8.42 17.47
C ASP A 153 -30.10 -9.16 17.16
N GLY A 154 -28.96 -8.54 17.46
CA GLY A 154 -27.63 -9.07 17.21
C GLY A 154 -27.10 -8.92 15.78
N THR A 155 -27.89 -8.35 14.86
CA THR A 155 -27.44 -8.09 13.51
C THR A 155 -26.56 -6.84 13.44
N GLN A 156 -25.69 -6.75 12.44
CA GLN A 156 -24.84 -5.58 12.21
C GLN A 156 -25.68 -4.31 11.99
N LYS A 157 -25.28 -3.22 12.61
CA LYS A 157 -25.93 -1.90 12.48
C LYS A 157 -25.70 -1.31 11.08
N TYR A 158 -24.49 -1.47 10.55
CA TYR A 158 -24.11 -0.97 9.24
C TYR A 158 -23.73 -2.09 8.29
N HIS A 159 -24.07 -1.93 7.02
CA HIS A 159 -23.57 -2.80 5.95
C HIS A 159 -22.31 -2.19 5.38
N LEU A 160 -21.20 -2.88 5.54
CA LEU A 160 -19.90 -2.48 5.04
C LEU A 160 -19.53 -3.37 3.85
N PHE A 161 -18.90 -2.74 2.87
CA PHE A 161 -18.31 -3.45 1.73
C PHE A 161 -16.80 -3.35 1.86
N THR A 162 -16.14 -4.48 1.89
CA THR A 162 -14.69 -4.61 1.94
C THR A 162 -14.26 -5.79 1.08
N LYS A 163 -13.00 -5.82 0.67
CA LYS A 163 -12.42 -7.03 0.08
C LYS A 163 -12.34 -8.12 1.15
N GLU A 164 -12.25 -9.36 0.70
CA GLU A 164 -11.94 -10.48 1.59
C GLU A 164 -10.54 -10.29 2.22
N ILE A 165 -10.47 -10.40 3.53
CA ILE A 165 -9.27 -10.11 4.32
C ILE A 165 -8.06 -10.94 3.85
N GLY A 166 -8.28 -12.20 3.48
CA GLY A 166 -7.22 -13.09 3.00
C GLY A 166 -6.69 -12.77 1.59
N GLN A 167 -7.34 -11.85 0.86
CA GLN A 167 -6.96 -11.46 -0.49
C GLN A 167 -6.26 -10.10 -0.57
N GLU A 168 -6.10 -9.40 0.57
CA GLU A 168 -5.52 -8.07 0.60
C GLU A 168 -4.63 -7.92 1.84
N SER A 169 -3.32 -8.01 1.64
CA SER A 169 -2.32 -7.92 2.72
C SER A 169 -2.37 -6.59 3.50
N ALA A 170 -2.91 -5.52 2.89
CA ALA A 170 -3.12 -4.25 3.56
C ALA A 170 -4.01 -4.34 4.81
N TYR A 171 -4.94 -5.30 4.87
CA TYR A 171 -5.76 -5.52 6.07
C TYR A 171 -4.97 -6.07 7.25
N LEU A 172 -3.92 -6.85 7.00
CA LEU A 172 -3.04 -7.33 8.07
C LEU A 172 -2.32 -6.15 8.73
N SER A 173 -1.83 -5.21 7.93
CA SER A 173 -1.20 -3.98 8.44
C SER A 173 -2.20 -3.10 9.21
N LEU A 174 -3.45 -3.00 8.73
CA LEU A 174 -4.51 -2.27 9.45
C LEU A 174 -4.80 -2.93 10.81
N PHE A 175 -4.94 -4.25 10.86
CA PHE A 175 -5.21 -4.97 12.12
C PHE A 175 -4.03 -4.88 13.09
N ALA A 176 -2.82 -5.01 12.59
CA ALA A 176 -1.62 -4.78 13.39
C ALA A 176 -1.59 -3.34 13.94
N SER A 177 -2.03 -2.35 13.16
CA SER A 177 -2.14 -0.97 13.61
C SER A 177 -3.12 -0.82 14.79
N PHE A 178 -4.28 -1.49 14.79
CA PHE A 178 -5.19 -1.46 15.93
C PHE A 178 -4.55 -2.03 17.20
N ILE A 179 -3.83 -3.15 17.07
CA ILE A 179 -3.14 -3.79 18.19
C ILE A 179 -1.99 -2.93 18.73
N ASN A 180 -1.21 -2.33 17.82
CA ASN A 180 -0.07 -1.49 18.18
C ASN A 180 -0.48 -0.14 18.80
N ASN A 181 -1.67 0.35 18.47
CA ASN A 181 -2.21 1.62 18.99
C ASN A 181 -3.36 1.36 20.00
N ALA A 182 -3.18 0.37 20.88
CA ALA A 182 -4.20 -0.07 21.84
C ALA A 182 -4.70 1.06 22.76
N ASP A 183 -3.81 1.95 23.21
CA ASP A 183 -4.19 3.08 24.08
C ASP A 183 -5.09 4.08 23.37
N GLU A 184 -4.77 4.37 22.10
CA GLU A 184 -5.60 5.24 21.26
C GLU A 184 -6.96 4.61 20.97
N MET A 185 -6.98 3.30 20.72
CA MET A 185 -8.23 2.54 20.55
C MET A 185 -9.08 2.57 21.81
N ALA A 186 -8.49 2.41 22.99
CA ALA A 186 -9.21 2.49 24.26
C ALA A 186 -9.76 3.91 24.52
N GLN A 187 -8.94 4.94 24.23
CA GLN A 187 -9.39 6.34 24.36
C GLN A 187 -10.53 6.65 23.38
N SER A 188 -10.43 6.22 22.12
CA SER A 188 -11.49 6.36 21.12
C SER A 188 -12.80 5.70 21.56
N TYR A 189 -12.74 4.54 22.23
CA TYR A 189 -13.92 3.91 22.82
C TYR A 189 -14.56 4.79 23.90
N LYS A 190 -13.73 5.32 24.80
CA LYS A 190 -14.18 6.19 25.88
C LYS A 190 -14.80 7.49 25.35
N ASP A 191 -14.20 8.09 24.34
CA ASP A 191 -14.71 9.31 23.70
C ASP A 191 -16.05 9.05 22.99
N THR A 192 -16.22 7.88 22.38
CA THR A 192 -17.44 7.48 21.67
C THR A 192 -18.59 7.18 22.62
N TYR A 193 -18.32 6.43 23.72
CA TYR A 193 -19.38 5.87 24.57
C TYR A 193 -19.43 6.47 25.99
N GLY A 194 -18.50 7.35 26.36
CA GLY A 194 -18.45 7.99 27.68
C GLY A 194 -18.08 7.06 28.83
N LYS A 195 -17.53 5.87 28.53
CA LYS A 195 -17.15 4.86 29.54
C LYS A 195 -15.88 4.13 29.12
N ASP A 196 -15.20 3.55 30.11
CA ASP A 196 -14.02 2.75 29.85
C ASP A 196 -14.37 1.44 29.11
N LEU A 197 -13.44 0.95 28.29
CA LEU A 197 -13.56 -0.31 27.54
C LEU A 197 -13.53 -1.50 28.51
N GLU A 198 -14.53 -2.35 28.41
CA GLU A 198 -14.53 -3.67 29.05
C GLU A 198 -13.97 -4.71 28.08
N TYR A 199 -12.99 -5.49 28.53
CA TYR A 199 -12.38 -6.55 27.74
C TYR A 199 -13.20 -7.83 27.90
N THR A 200 -13.61 -8.42 26.78
CA THR A 200 -14.47 -9.60 26.73
C THR A 200 -13.74 -10.86 26.20
N TYR A 201 -12.56 -10.70 25.55
CA TYR A 201 -11.75 -11.81 25.16
C TYR A 201 -10.94 -12.37 26.34
N ASP A 202 -10.63 -13.65 26.30
CA ASP A 202 -9.66 -14.31 27.16
C ASP A 202 -8.42 -14.67 26.33
N ALA A 203 -7.23 -14.24 26.79
CA ALA A 203 -5.99 -14.53 26.08
C ALA A 203 -5.75 -16.04 25.87
N SER A 204 -6.33 -16.89 26.73
CA SER A 204 -6.26 -18.35 26.58
C SER A 204 -7.11 -18.93 25.45
N ASP A 205 -8.02 -18.15 24.85
CA ASP A 205 -8.82 -18.59 23.70
C ASP A 205 -8.01 -18.59 22.39
N PHE A 206 -6.83 -17.97 22.40
CA PHE A 206 -5.95 -17.91 21.24
C PHE A 206 -4.89 -19.01 21.30
N ASN A 207 -4.51 -19.53 20.12
CA ASN A 207 -3.43 -20.50 19.97
C ASN A 207 -2.04 -19.87 19.79
N PHE A 208 -1.94 -18.57 20.04
CA PHE A 208 -0.73 -17.74 19.99
C PHE A 208 -0.80 -16.71 21.11
N GLU A 209 0.34 -16.11 21.44
CA GLU A 209 0.45 -15.15 22.52
C GLU A 209 -0.24 -13.83 22.14
N VAL A 210 -1.20 -13.38 22.96
CA VAL A 210 -1.85 -12.08 22.90
C VAL A 210 -1.80 -11.40 24.27
N PRO A 211 -1.73 -10.06 24.32
CA PRO A 211 -1.81 -9.33 25.58
C PRO A 211 -3.15 -9.57 26.31
N GLU A 212 -3.13 -9.69 27.63
CA GLU A 212 -4.35 -9.89 28.45
C GLU A 212 -5.36 -8.72 28.31
N LYS A 213 -4.86 -7.50 28.05
CA LYS A 213 -5.68 -6.31 27.84
C LYS A 213 -5.09 -5.48 26.73
N ASN A 214 -5.71 -5.52 25.57
CA ASN A 214 -5.34 -4.73 24.41
C ASN A 214 -6.60 -4.34 23.64
N ALA A 215 -6.87 -3.03 23.51
CA ALA A 215 -8.10 -2.56 22.89
C ALA A 215 -8.20 -2.89 21.39
N GLY A 216 -7.08 -3.01 20.70
CA GLY A 216 -7.06 -3.46 19.29
C GLY A 216 -7.44 -4.93 19.17
N VAL A 217 -6.96 -5.80 20.06
CA VAL A 217 -7.37 -7.21 20.14
C VAL A 217 -8.86 -7.30 20.47
N GLU A 218 -9.35 -6.54 21.46
CA GLU A 218 -10.76 -6.49 21.82
C GLU A 218 -11.64 -6.05 20.65
N TYR A 219 -11.17 -5.04 19.88
CA TYR A 219 -11.89 -4.58 18.69
C TYR A 219 -12.04 -5.68 17.63
N LEU A 220 -10.95 -6.40 17.36
CA LEU A 220 -10.94 -7.49 16.37
C LEU A 220 -11.73 -8.72 16.85
N TRP A 221 -11.81 -8.93 18.16
CA TRP A 221 -12.56 -10.01 18.79
C TRP A 221 -14.09 -9.82 18.66
N ARG A 222 -14.58 -8.59 18.79
CA ARG A 222 -16.02 -8.26 18.72
C ARG A 222 -16.62 -8.35 17.34
#